data_e81266f55f612215055f4b6db8fc6b52
#
_entry.id   e81266f55f612215055f4b6db8fc6b52
#
_cell.length_a   1.000
_cell.length_b   1.000
_cell.length_c   1.000
_cell.angle_alpha   90.00
_cell.angle_beta   90.00
_cell.angle_gamma   90.00
#
_symmetry.space_group_name_H-M   'P 1'
#
loop_
_entity.id
_entity.type
_entity.pdbx_description
1 polymer ?
#
loop_
_entity_poly.entity_id
_entity_poly.type
_entity_poly.pdbx_seq_one_letter_code
_entity_poly.pdbx_strand_id
1 'polypeptide(L)'
;MRTAVAEHGKPDALVISFHGIPKRYHMSGDPYHCHCMKTARLLLEELGWDKETVHATFQSRFGSEPWLMPYTDEAVTEMAENGHKHVMVLAPGFVADCLETLDELGNELEEDFVDAGGETLTYIPCLNDSDDGMKVIEELAAANLAGWVDVAPRPAANVQKPKAVKMKKAG
;
A
#
# COMPACT_ATOMS: atom_id res chain seq x y z
N MET A 1 -1.84 -2.27 -8.74
CA MET A 1 -0.53 -2.81 -9.20
C MET A 1 -0.45 -2.99 -10.72
N ARG A 2 -1.13 -3.98 -11.34
CA ARG A 2 -1.01 -4.22 -12.80
C ARG A 2 -1.37 -3.00 -13.65
N THR A 3 -2.39 -2.25 -13.26
CA THR A 3 -2.78 -0.98 -13.90
C THR A 3 -1.68 0.07 -13.76
N ALA A 4 -1.13 0.25 -12.56
CA ALA A 4 -0.05 1.21 -12.33
C ALA A 4 1.21 0.88 -13.15
N VAL A 5 1.57 -0.41 -13.26
CA VAL A 5 2.68 -0.83 -14.12
C VAL A 5 2.39 -0.58 -15.61
N ALA A 6 1.14 -0.72 -16.04
CA ALA A 6 0.76 -0.43 -17.43
C ALA A 6 0.82 1.07 -17.75
N GLU A 7 0.55 1.94 -16.78
CA GLU A 7 0.55 3.39 -16.91
C GLU A 7 1.94 4.03 -16.73
N HIS A 8 2.72 3.54 -15.77
CA HIS A 8 3.98 4.15 -15.35
C HIS A 8 5.23 3.32 -15.69
N GLY A 9 5.06 2.12 -16.26
CA GLY A 9 6.15 1.18 -16.48
C GLY A 9 6.50 0.35 -15.25
N LYS A 10 7.37 -0.66 -15.44
CA LYS A 10 7.86 -1.49 -14.33
C LYS A 10 8.90 -0.69 -13.52
N PRO A 11 8.75 -0.57 -12.20
CA PRO A 11 9.73 0.12 -11.37
C PRO A 11 11.01 -0.71 -11.17
N ASP A 12 12.07 -0.05 -10.71
CA ASP A 12 13.30 -0.69 -10.25
C ASP A 12 13.07 -1.46 -8.95
N ALA A 13 12.22 -0.92 -8.07
CA ALA A 13 11.81 -1.58 -6.83
C ALA A 13 10.33 -1.33 -6.50
N LEU A 14 9.72 -2.30 -5.84
CA LEU A 14 8.39 -2.20 -5.24
C LEU A 14 8.51 -2.22 -3.72
N VAL A 15 8.01 -1.19 -3.07
CA VAL A 15 7.91 -1.09 -1.62
C VAL A 15 6.49 -1.44 -1.19
N ILE A 16 6.37 -2.39 -0.27
CA ILE A 16 5.12 -2.77 0.38
C ILE A 16 5.19 -2.23 1.80
N SER A 17 4.60 -1.07 2.02
CA SER A 17 4.63 -0.38 3.29
C SER A 17 3.46 -0.78 4.18
N PHE A 18 3.73 -1.01 5.45
CA PHE A 18 2.75 -1.27 6.49
C PHE A 18 2.91 -0.24 7.60
N HIS A 19 1.82 0.11 8.27
CA HIS A 19 1.95 0.93 9.47
C HIS A 19 2.81 0.20 10.50
N GLY A 20 3.83 0.86 11.03
CA GLY A 20 4.69 0.30 12.08
C GLY A 20 3.94 0.05 13.39
N ILE A 21 4.52 -0.76 14.23
CA ILE A 21 4.17 -0.87 15.65
C ILE A 21 5.45 -0.94 16.48
N PRO A 22 5.41 -0.54 17.77
CA PRO A 22 6.55 -0.71 18.68
C PRO A 22 7.05 -2.15 18.70
N LYS A 23 8.38 -2.33 18.52
CA LYS A 23 9.03 -3.64 18.45
C LYS A 23 8.72 -4.53 19.66
N ARG A 24 8.47 -3.94 20.81
CA ARG A 24 8.12 -4.68 22.05
C ARG A 24 6.86 -5.53 21.89
N TYR A 25 5.86 -5.11 21.10
CA TYR A 25 4.67 -5.93 20.85
C TYR A 25 5.01 -7.21 20.11
N HIS A 26 5.78 -7.11 19.05
CA HIS A 26 6.28 -8.30 18.34
C HIS A 26 7.07 -9.23 19.25
N MET A 27 7.97 -8.68 20.08
CA MET A 27 8.74 -9.47 21.04
C MET A 27 7.89 -10.13 22.11
N SER A 28 6.69 -9.60 22.37
CA SER A 28 5.70 -10.16 23.27
C SER A 28 4.73 -11.16 22.61
N GLY A 29 4.96 -11.50 21.33
CA GLY A 29 4.19 -12.51 20.62
C GLY A 29 3.03 -11.95 19.77
N ASP A 30 2.95 -10.63 19.55
CA ASP A 30 1.97 -10.06 18.62
C ASP A 30 2.21 -10.57 17.19
N PRO A 31 1.19 -11.13 16.51
CA PRO A 31 1.33 -11.73 15.20
C PRO A 31 1.39 -10.73 14.04
N TYR A 32 1.24 -9.42 14.29
CA TYR A 32 1.12 -8.40 13.25
C TYR A 32 2.24 -8.44 12.22
N HIS A 33 3.50 -8.49 12.68
CA HIS A 33 4.66 -8.61 11.79
C HIS A 33 4.55 -9.83 10.86
N CYS A 34 4.16 -10.99 11.41
CA CYS A 34 4.00 -12.22 10.62
C CYS A 34 2.90 -12.07 9.57
N HIS A 35 1.80 -11.37 9.89
CA HIS A 35 0.73 -11.08 8.94
C HIS A 35 1.20 -10.15 7.82
N CYS A 36 1.95 -9.09 8.14
CA CYS A 36 2.56 -8.19 7.15
C CYS A 36 3.48 -8.97 6.18
N MET A 37 4.40 -9.77 6.72
CA MET A 37 5.31 -10.57 5.91
C MET A 37 4.57 -11.61 5.05
N LYS A 38 3.50 -12.22 5.56
CA LYS A 38 2.67 -13.14 4.80
C LYS A 38 1.96 -12.41 3.65
N THR A 39 1.42 -11.22 3.89
CA THR A 39 0.77 -10.39 2.86
C THR A 39 1.77 -10.02 1.77
N ALA A 40 2.95 -9.52 2.13
CA ALA A 40 4.00 -9.19 1.18
C ALA A 40 4.41 -10.40 0.32
N ARG A 41 4.60 -11.57 0.94
CA ARG A 41 4.93 -12.81 0.23
C ARG A 41 3.83 -13.23 -0.76
N LEU A 42 2.56 -13.16 -0.36
CA LEU A 42 1.44 -13.53 -1.24
C LEU A 42 1.30 -12.55 -2.42
N LEU A 43 1.54 -11.25 -2.18
CA LEU A 43 1.58 -10.25 -3.26
C LEU A 43 2.73 -10.53 -4.24
N LEU A 44 3.91 -10.84 -3.73
CA LEU A 44 5.06 -11.21 -4.56
C LEU A 44 4.77 -12.44 -5.43
N GLU A 45 4.18 -13.49 -4.85
CA GLU A 45 3.78 -14.71 -5.55
C GLU A 45 2.74 -14.41 -6.66
N GLU A 46 1.74 -13.57 -6.37
CA GLU A 46 0.70 -13.19 -7.34
C GLU A 46 1.25 -12.31 -8.48
N LEU A 47 2.21 -11.45 -8.18
CA LEU A 47 2.86 -10.59 -9.18
C LEU A 47 3.87 -11.35 -10.05
N GLY A 48 4.44 -12.43 -9.53
CA GLY A 48 5.50 -13.19 -10.20
C GLY A 48 6.79 -12.39 -10.39
N TRP A 49 7.09 -11.47 -9.47
CA TRP A 49 8.29 -10.64 -9.53
C TRP A 49 9.45 -11.27 -8.77
N ASP A 50 10.66 -10.81 -9.07
CA ASP A 50 11.85 -11.26 -8.35
C ASP A 50 11.83 -10.72 -6.92
N LYS A 51 12.20 -11.57 -5.97
CA LYS A 51 12.20 -11.25 -4.54
C LYS A 51 13.08 -10.05 -4.21
N GLU A 52 14.17 -9.90 -4.94
CA GLU A 52 15.15 -8.82 -4.77
C GLU A 52 14.59 -7.44 -5.16
N THR A 53 13.51 -7.39 -5.93
CA THR A 53 12.87 -6.13 -6.34
C THR A 53 11.66 -5.74 -5.46
N VAL A 54 11.32 -6.55 -4.44
CA VAL A 54 10.14 -6.32 -3.60
C VAL A 54 10.54 -6.24 -2.13
N HIS A 55 10.26 -5.11 -1.49
CA HIS A 55 10.69 -4.78 -0.15
C HIS A 55 9.50 -4.51 0.77
N ALA A 56 9.40 -5.27 1.87
CA ALA A 56 8.41 -5.01 2.90
C ALA A 56 9.00 -4.08 3.96
N THR A 57 8.33 -2.98 4.24
CA THR A 57 8.80 -1.91 5.14
C THR A 57 7.70 -1.47 6.11
N PHE A 58 8.05 -0.61 7.07
CA PHE A 58 7.14 -0.10 8.09
C PHE A 58 7.23 1.43 8.18
N GLN A 59 6.09 2.09 8.15
CA GLN A 59 5.92 3.55 8.16
C GLN A 59 5.35 4.08 9.47
N SER A 60 5.19 5.40 9.57
CA SER A 60 4.43 6.12 10.60
C SER A 60 4.97 5.92 12.02
N ARG A 61 6.28 5.76 12.16
CA ARG A 61 6.90 5.68 13.49
C ARG A 61 6.86 7.01 14.22
N PHE A 62 6.65 6.99 15.51
CA PHE A 62 6.75 8.19 16.34
C PHE A 62 7.31 7.88 17.74
N GLY A 63 7.80 8.93 18.40
CA GLY A 63 8.42 8.79 19.72
C GLY A 63 9.83 8.19 19.67
N SER A 64 10.38 7.80 20.81
CA SER A 64 11.77 7.40 20.97
C SER A 64 12.00 5.89 21.13
N GLU A 65 10.93 5.10 21.24
CA GLU A 65 11.08 3.65 21.35
C GLU A 65 11.34 2.99 19.98
N PRO A 66 12.02 1.84 19.93
CA PRO A 66 12.24 1.11 18.67
C PRO A 66 10.92 0.55 18.12
N TRP A 67 10.70 0.74 16.81
CA TRP A 67 9.59 0.19 16.05
C TRP A 67 10.03 -0.97 15.16
N LEU A 68 9.08 -1.62 14.48
CA LEU A 68 9.39 -2.62 13.46
C LEU A 68 10.20 -1.99 12.31
N MET A 69 11.13 -2.74 11.78
CA MET A 69 12.04 -2.33 10.70
C MET A 69 11.96 -3.32 9.53
N PRO A 70 12.45 -2.94 8.31
CA PRO A 70 13.06 -1.65 7.96
C PRO A 70 12.03 -0.52 7.91
N TYR A 71 12.47 0.72 8.17
CA TYR A 71 11.63 1.90 8.05
C TYR A 71 11.47 2.31 6.59
N THR A 72 10.27 2.75 6.20
CA THR A 72 9.95 3.03 4.79
C THR A 72 10.75 4.21 4.24
N ASP A 73 10.85 5.29 4.99
CA ASP A 73 11.62 6.49 4.66
C ASP A 73 13.11 6.18 4.44
N GLU A 74 13.73 5.49 5.40
CA GLU A 74 15.15 5.10 5.32
C GLU A 74 15.41 4.15 4.13
N ALA A 75 14.55 3.14 3.93
CA ALA A 75 14.71 2.17 2.86
C ALA A 75 14.57 2.81 1.46
N VAL A 76 13.65 3.72 1.29
CA VAL A 76 13.43 4.42 0.00
C VAL A 76 14.56 5.39 -0.30
N THR A 77 15.05 6.13 0.71
CA THR A 77 16.24 6.98 0.58
C THR A 77 17.48 6.15 0.17
N GLU A 78 17.72 5.02 0.83
CA GLU A 78 18.82 4.11 0.48
C GLU A 78 18.70 3.56 -0.95
N MET A 79 17.49 3.27 -1.42
CA MET A 79 17.25 2.85 -2.81
C MET A 79 17.67 3.94 -3.80
N ALA A 80 17.30 5.21 -3.56
CA ALA A 80 17.71 6.34 -4.40
C ALA A 80 19.23 6.52 -4.44
N GLU A 81 19.88 6.48 -3.28
CA GLU A 81 21.34 6.56 -3.14
C GLU A 81 22.06 5.41 -3.86
N ASN A 82 21.45 4.22 -3.91
CA ASN A 82 21.95 3.05 -4.65
C ASN A 82 21.61 3.07 -6.14
N GLY A 83 21.02 4.16 -6.64
CA GLY A 83 20.81 4.40 -8.06
C GLY A 83 19.47 3.94 -8.63
N HIS A 84 18.50 3.55 -7.80
CA HIS A 84 17.13 3.32 -8.24
C HIS A 84 16.53 4.65 -8.71
N LYS A 85 15.88 4.63 -9.88
CA LYS A 85 15.31 5.83 -10.50
C LYS A 85 13.80 5.87 -10.43
N HIS A 86 13.16 4.71 -10.43
CA HIS A 86 11.72 4.59 -10.30
C HIS A 86 11.35 3.56 -9.22
N VAL A 87 10.69 4.02 -8.17
CA VAL A 87 10.15 3.17 -7.11
C VAL A 87 8.62 3.27 -7.09
N MET A 88 7.93 2.14 -6.94
CA MET A 88 6.51 2.13 -6.63
C MET A 88 6.30 1.77 -5.17
N VAL A 89 5.32 2.41 -4.53
CA VAL A 89 4.95 2.10 -3.14
C VAL A 89 3.44 1.83 -3.04
N LEU A 90 3.06 0.82 -2.26
CA LEU A 90 1.68 0.53 -1.89
C LEU A 90 1.58 0.19 -0.42
N ALA A 91 0.41 0.46 0.17
CA ALA A 91 0.12 0.23 1.59
C ALA A 91 -1.05 -0.74 1.78
N PRO A 92 -0.86 -2.07 1.63
CA PRO A 92 -1.97 -3.04 1.64
C PRO A 92 -2.62 -3.26 3.01
N GLY A 93 -2.05 -2.70 4.06
CA GLY A 93 -2.66 -2.64 5.40
C GLY A 93 -3.76 -1.59 5.53
N PHE A 94 -3.88 -0.69 4.56
CA PHE A 94 -4.89 0.36 4.52
C PHE A 94 -5.95 0.02 3.49
N VAL A 95 -7.23 -0.01 3.91
CA VAL A 95 -8.37 -0.27 3.01
C VAL A 95 -8.74 0.97 2.22
N ALA A 96 -8.60 2.14 2.83
CA ALA A 96 -8.87 3.45 2.23
C ALA A 96 -7.69 4.39 2.47
N ASP A 97 -7.52 5.34 1.55
CA ASP A 97 -6.52 6.38 1.67
C ASP A 97 -6.81 7.30 2.87
N CYS A 98 -5.74 7.71 3.52
CA CYS A 98 -5.74 8.58 4.69
C CYS A 98 -4.47 9.45 4.68
N LEU A 99 -4.21 10.18 5.76
CA LEU A 99 -3.04 11.04 5.85
C LEU A 99 -1.74 10.25 5.71
N GLU A 100 -1.67 9.08 6.34
CA GLU A 100 -0.50 8.19 6.33
C GLU A 100 -0.22 7.58 4.94
N THR A 101 -1.16 7.66 4.02
CA THR A 101 -0.97 7.16 2.65
C THR A 101 -0.83 8.28 1.63
N LEU A 102 -1.65 9.33 1.72
CA LEU A 102 -1.65 10.41 0.73
C LEU A 102 -0.52 11.40 0.97
N ASP A 103 -0.24 11.71 2.22
CA ASP A 103 0.79 12.69 2.59
C ASP A 103 2.13 11.98 2.86
N GLU A 104 2.18 11.09 3.83
CA GLU A 104 3.43 10.41 4.21
C GLU A 104 4.05 9.60 3.05
N LEU A 105 3.25 8.77 2.33
CA LEU A 105 3.76 7.96 1.22
C LEU A 105 3.66 8.65 -0.14
N GLY A 106 2.67 9.50 -0.35
CA GLY A 106 2.42 10.13 -1.65
C GLY A 106 3.14 11.44 -1.86
N ASN A 107 3.43 12.20 -0.80
CA ASN A 107 4.10 13.50 -0.87
C ASN A 107 5.49 13.46 -0.22
N GLU A 108 5.55 13.27 1.12
CA GLU A 108 6.81 13.35 1.86
C GLU A 108 7.84 12.31 1.35
N LEU A 109 7.42 11.06 1.16
CA LEU A 109 8.31 9.98 0.69
C LEU A 109 8.78 10.22 -0.76
N GLU A 110 7.96 10.83 -1.62
CA GLU A 110 8.37 11.21 -2.97
C GLU A 110 9.43 12.31 -2.94
N GLU A 111 9.25 13.33 -2.07
CA GLU A 111 10.25 14.40 -1.87
C GLU A 111 11.57 13.80 -1.38
N ASP A 112 11.56 12.95 -0.35
CA ASP A 112 12.76 12.28 0.18
C ASP A 112 13.48 11.44 -0.89
N PHE A 113 12.73 10.70 -1.72
CA PHE A 113 13.29 9.89 -2.80
C PHE A 113 13.98 10.72 -3.86
N VAL A 114 13.35 11.82 -4.28
CA VAL A 114 13.90 12.74 -5.31
C VAL A 114 15.11 13.47 -4.76
N ASP A 115 15.06 13.96 -3.53
CA ASP A 115 16.17 14.66 -2.87
C ASP A 115 17.40 13.74 -2.70
N ALA A 116 17.19 12.44 -2.50
CA ALA A 116 18.25 11.43 -2.44
C ALA A 116 18.79 10.98 -3.80
N GLY A 117 18.24 11.51 -4.92
CA GLY A 117 18.73 11.27 -6.29
C GLY A 117 17.90 10.29 -7.12
N GLY A 118 16.74 9.90 -6.64
CA GLY A 118 15.71 9.22 -7.43
C GLY A 118 15.08 10.13 -8.46
N GLU A 119 14.22 9.59 -9.34
CA GLU A 119 13.55 10.39 -10.37
C GLU A 119 12.03 10.39 -10.20
N THR A 120 11.44 9.25 -9.86
CA THR A 120 9.99 9.11 -9.73
C THR A 120 9.64 8.10 -8.65
N LEU A 121 8.84 8.52 -7.69
CA LEU A 121 8.16 7.62 -6.76
C LEU A 121 6.67 7.61 -7.13
N THR A 122 6.12 6.42 -7.39
CA THR A 122 4.70 6.26 -7.73
C THR A 122 3.97 5.63 -6.55
N TYR A 123 3.19 6.44 -5.83
CA TYR A 123 2.26 5.90 -4.84
C TYR A 123 1.06 5.23 -5.54
N ILE A 124 0.75 4.00 -5.13
CA ILE A 124 -0.40 3.25 -5.63
C ILE A 124 -1.53 3.39 -4.63
N PRO A 125 -2.63 4.08 -5.01
CA PRO A 125 -3.75 4.33 -4.10
C PRO A 125 -4.31 3.05 -3.47
N CYS A 126 -4.84 3.18 -2.26
CA CYS A 126 -5.59 2.13 -1.60
C CYS A 126 -6.81 1.71 -2.42
N LEU A 127 -7.43 0.61 -2.05
CA LEU A 127 -8.61 0.10 -2.78
C LEU A 127 -9.80 1.05 -2.72
N ASN A 128 -9.95 1.81 -1.63
CA ASN A 128 -11.01 2.78 -1.43
C ASN A 128 -12.40 2.15 -1.68
N ASP A 129 -13.31 2.91 -2.31
CA ASP A 129 -14.65 2.48 -2.72
C ASP A 129 -14.70 1.88 -4.13
N SER A 130 -13.55 1.45 -4.67
CA SER A 130 -13.51 0.73 -5.95
C SER A 130 -14.31 -0.57 -5.90
N ASP A 131 -14.74 -1.06 -7.05
CA ASP A 131 -15.46 -2.34 -7.14
C ASP A 131 -14.67 -3.49 -6.51
N ASP A 132 -13.33 -3.51 -6.69
CA ASP A 132 -12.45 -4.51 -6.10
C ASP A 132 -12.35 -4.33 -4.57
N GLY A 133 -12.25 -3.09 -4.07
CA GLY A 133 -12.23 -2.78 -2.64
C GLY A 133 -13.51 -3.21 -1.95
N MET A 134 -14.65 -2.86 -2.54
CA MET A 134 -15.96 -3.24 -2.01
C MET A 134 -16.16 -4.76 -2.02
N LYS A 135 -15.66 -5.46 -3.03
CA LYS A 135 -15.70 -6.92 -3.11
C LYS A 135 -14.92 -7.59 -1.99
N VAL A 136 -13.73 -7.09 -1.65
CA VAL A 136 -12.94 -7.61 -0.52
C VAL A 136 -13.71 -7.47 0.79
N ILE A 137 -14.33 -6.30 1.03
CA ILE A 137 -15.14 -6.07 2.24
C ILE A 137 -16.35 -7.00 2.27
N GLU A 138 -17.05 -7.15 1.15
CA GLU A 138 -18.22 -8.02 1.03
C GLU A 138 -17.87 -9.49 1.29
N GLU A 139 -16.78 -10.01 0.71
CA GLU A 139 -16.33 -11.38 0.91
C GLU A 139 -15.92 -11.64 2.37
N LEU A 140 -15.19 -10.71 2.99
CA LEU A 140 -14.81 -10.83 4.40
C LEU A 140 -16.03 -10.77 5.33
N ALA A 141 -16.95 -9.86 5.08
CA ALA A 141 -18.18 -9.74 5.85
C ALA A 141 -19.03 -11.02 5.72
N ALA A 142 -19.22 -11.51 4.51
CA ALA A 142 -19.99 -12.73 4.24
C ALA A 142 -19.37 -13.94 4.95
N ALA A 143 -18.06 -14.11 4.88
CA ALA A 143 -17.35 -15.21 5.53
C ALA A 143 -17.50 -15.18 7.08
N ASN A 144 -17.48 -13.99 7.68
CA ASN A 144 -17.59 -13.84 9.13
C ASN A 144 -19.04 -13.84 9.64
N LEU A 145 -20.02 -13.55 8.79
CA LEU A 145 -21.44 -13.59 9.11
C LEU A 145 -22.09 -14.95 8.77
N ALA A 146 -21.35 -15.85 8.16
CA ALA A 146 -21.84 -17.19 7.81
C ALA A 146 -22.39 -17.93 9.04
N GLY A 147 -23.65 -18.36 8.97
CA GLY A 147 -24.36 -19.02 10.06
C GLY A 147 -25.05 -18.07 11.06
N TRP A 148 -24.90 -16.74 10.93
CA TRP A 148 -25.62 -15.76 11.73
C TRP A 148 -26.77 -15.13 10.94
N VAL A 149 -26.55 -14.93 9.64
CA VAL A 149 -27.55 -14.39 8.70
C VAL A 149 -27.45 -15.14 7.38
N ASP A 150 -28.57 -15.24 6.66
CA ASP A 150 -28.56 -15.70 5.28
C ASP A 150 -28.05 -14.57 4.39
N VAL A 151 -26.78 -14.64 4.03
CA VAL A 151 -26.15 -13.66 3.11
C VAL A 151 -26.53 -14.06 1.68
N ALA A 152 -27.61 -13.49 1.16
CA ALA A 152 -27.89 -13.60 -0.27
C ALA A 152 -26.88 -12.76 -1.06
N PRO A 153 -26.30 -13.29 -2.15
CA PRO A 153 -25.41 -12.49 -2.98
C PRO A 153 -26.14 -11.24 -3.51
N ARG A 154 -25.56 -10.07 -3.33
CA ARG A 154 -26.13 -8.82 -3.86
C ARG A 154 -26.18 -8.93 -5.38
N PRO A 155 -27.34 -8.65 -6.04
CA PRO A 155 -27.36 -8.57 -7.49
C PRO A 155 -26.39 -7.48 -7.93
N ALA A 156 -25.61 -7.77 -8.98
CA ALA A 156 -24.62 -6.84 -9.52
C ALA A 156 -25.24 -5.43 -9.69
N ALA A 157 -24.69 -4.46 -8.98
CA ALA A 157 -25.17 -3.09 -9.05
C ALA A 157 -24.93 -2.56 -10.47
N ASN A 158 -25.97 -1.97 -11.04
CA ASN A 158 -25.88 -1.29 -12.34
C ASN A 158 -25.18 0.07 -12.07
N VAL A 159 -23.85 0.04 -11.99
CA VAL A 159 -23.04 1.22 -11.67
C VAL A 159 -23.09 2.17 -12.86
N GLN A 160 -23.91 3.20 -12.76
CA GLN A 160 -23.79 4.34 -13.64
C GLN A 160 -22.45 5.03 -13.35
N LYS A 161 -21.52 5.01 -14.33
CA LYS A 161 -20.25 5.73 -14.22
C LYS A 161 -20.49 7.18 -13.79
N PRO A 162 -19.82 7.69 -12.76
CA PRO A 162 -19.93 9.07 -12.36
C PRO A 162 -19.57 9.98 -13.54
N LYS A 163 -20.40 10.99 -13.81
CA LYS A 163 -20.12 11.99 -14.84
C LYS A 163 -18.87 12.78 -14.40
N ALA A 164 -17.86 12.79 -15.25
CA ALA A 164 -16.64 13.57 -15.02
C ALA A 164 -16.98 15.03 -14.69
N VAL A 165 -16.63 15.47 -13.49
CA VAL A 165 -16.74 16.88 -13.08
C VAL A 165 -15.61 17.64 -13.79
N LYS A 166 -15.94 18.47 -14.76
CA LYS A 166 -14.97 19.38 -15.38
C LYS A 166 -14.58 20.45 -14.37
N MET A 167 -13.39 20.35 -13.81
CA MET A 167 -12.79 21.45 -13.05
C MET A 167 -12.61 22.66 -13.98
N LYS A 168 -13.29 23.78 -13.67
CA LYS A 168 -13.01 25.07 -14.32
C LYS A 168 -11.62 25.53 -13.83
N LYS A 169 -10.69 25.71 -14.78
CA LYS A 169 -9.45 26.43 -14.49
C LYS A 169 -9.82 27.82 -14.01
N ALA A 170 -9.38 28.18 -12.79
CA ALA A 170 -9.41 29.57 -12.33
C ALA A 170 -8.43 30.35 -13.21
N GLY A 171 -8.94 31.45 -13.82
CA GLY A 171 -8.14 32.40 -14.58
C GLY A 171 -7.42 33.38 -13.66
#